data_7f6fbc51957f1246a0a081353b671e09
#
_entry.id   7f6fbc51957f1246a0a081353b671e09
#
_cell.length_a   1.000
_cell.length_b   1.000
_cell.length_c   1.000
_cell.angle_alpha   90.00
_cell.angle_beta   90.00
_cell.angle_gamma   90.00
#
_symmetry.space_group_name_H-M   'P 1'
#
loop_
_entity.id
_entity.type
_entity.pdbx_description
1 polymer ?
#
loop_
_entity_poly.entity_id
_entity_poly.type
_entity_poly.pdbx_seq_one_letter_code
_entity_poly.pdbx_strand_id
1 'polypeptide(L)' 'AEDCLYVKTTEGDYVIDTSTKQLSNGIWLIDIDGMKSIVKIARIPGNKIIVHQDDTSFECSVDDVEVIGRAVKVIKSI' A
#
# COMPACT_ATOMS: atom_id res chain seq x y z
N ALA A 1 -4.01 -19.74 -1.06
CA ALA A 1 -4.19 -18.69 -0.09
C ALA A 1 -2.90 -18.40 0.66
N GLU A 2 -1.80 -18.81 0.06
CA GLU A 2 -0.51 -18.63 0.70
C GLU A 2 0.16 -17.31 0.34
N ASP A 3 -0.44 -16.57 -0.59
CA ASP A 3 0.13 -15.31 -1.04
C ASP A 3 -0.38 -14.15 -0.20
N CYS A 4 -0.32 -14.33 1.11
CA CYS A 4 -0.78 -13.31 2.05
C CYS A 4 0.30 -13.01 3.07
N LEU A 5 0.37 -11.76 3.46
CA LEU A 5 1.30 -11.29 4.47
C LEU A 5 0.50 -10.60 5.57
N TYR A 6 0.82 -10.91 6.81
CA TYR A 6 0.13 -10.32 7.95
C TYR A 6 1.00 -9.24 8.56
N VAL A 7 0.49 -8.02 8.61
CA VAL A 7 1.26 -6.87 9.09
C VAL A 7 0.56 -6.26 10.28
N LYS A 8 1.27 -6.14 11.39
CA LYS A 8 0.75 -5.53 12.60
C LYS A 8 1.24 -4.10 12.71
N THR A 9 0.31 -3.20 13.00
CA THR A 9 0.65 -1.81 13.25
C THR A 9 -0.02 -1.36 14.55
N THR A 10 0.37 -0.17 15.01
CA THR A 10 -0.22 0.39 16.22
C THR A 10 -1.70 0.72 16.04
N GLU A 11 -2.15 0.89 14.82
CA GLU A 11 -3.53 1.27 14.53
C GLU A 11 -4.40 0.08 14.14
N GLY A 12 -3.81 -1.10 14.01
CA GLY A 12 -4.54 -2.29 13.62
C GLY A 12 -3.67 -3.22 12.82
N ASP A 13 -4.28 -4.30 12.38
CA ASP A 13 -3.56 -5.33 11.62
C ASP A 13 -4.08 -5.33 10.20
N TYR A 14 -3.19 -5.62 9.27
CA TYR A 14 -3.52 -5.67 7.84
C TYR A 14 -3.20 -7.04 7.28
N VAL A 15 -4.08 -7.53 6.43
CA VAL A 15 -3.80 -8.71 5.61
C VAL A 15 -3.49 -8.22 4.21
N ILE A 16 -2.30 -8.56 3.74
CA ILE A 16 -1.77 -8.07 2.47
C ILE A 16 -1.76 -9.21 1.47
N ASP A 17 -2.41 -9.01 0.34
CA ASP A 17 -2.37 -9.96 -0.76
C ASP A 17 -1.15 -9.65 -1.61
N THR A 18 -0.15 -10.52 -1.56
CA THR A 18 1.11 -10.30 -2.26
C THR A 18 1.06 -10.77 -3.71
N SER A 19 -0.02 -11.37 -4.14
CA SER A 19 -0.16 -11.77 -5.54
C SER A 19 -0.64 -10.61 -6.41
N THR A 20 -1.22 -9.57 -5.82
CA THR A 20 -1.72 -8.41 -6.56
C THR A 20 -0.67 -7.32 -6.54
N LYS A 21 -0.10 -7.03 -7.71
CA LYS A 21 1.00 -6.07 -7.81
C LYS A 21 0.65 -4.85 -8.66
N GLN A 22 -0.46 -4.87 -9.35
CA GLN A 22 -0.86 -3.76 -10.20
C GLN A 22 -1.60 -2.72 -9.35
N LEU A 23 -1.02 -1.55 -9.22
CA LEU A 23 -1.56 -0.49 -8.38
C LEU A 23 -2.91 0.00 -8.87
N SER A 24 -3.82 0.17 -7.96
CA SER A 24 -5.14 0.74 -8.18
C SER A 24 -5.53 1.49 -6.91
N ASN A 25 -6.70 2.11 -6.92
CA ASN A 25 -7.16 2.83 -5.74
C ASN A 25 -7.35 1.86 -4.57
N GLY A 26 -6.80 2.21 -3.42
CA GLY A 26 -6.92 1.38 -2.24
C GLY A 26 -5.74 1.53 -1.31
N ILE A 27 -5.64 0.61 -0.37
CA ILE A 27 -4.57 0.62 0.62
C ILE A 27 -3.54 -0.45 0.22
N TRP A 28 -2.28 -0.05 0.24
CA TRP A 28 -1.20 -0.88 -0.28
C TRP A 28 -0.01 -0.88 0.67
N LEU A 29 0.71 -1.99 0.66
CA LEU A 29 2.03 -2.06 1.29
C LEU A 29 3.06 -1.86 0.19
N ILE A 30 3.84 -0.82 0.31
CA ILE A 30 4.85 -0.47 -0.69
C ILE A 30 6.19 -0.25 -0.01
N ASP A 31 7.24 -0.29 -0.82
CA ASP A 31 8.61 -0.02 -0.40
C ASP A 31 9.08 1.21 -1.14
N ILE A 32 9.48 2.23 -0.39
CA ILE A 32 10.07 3.43 -0.94
C ILE A 32 11.46 3.58 -0.33
N ASP A 33 12.48 3.50 -1.18
CA ASP A 33 13.88 3.68 -0.75
C ASP A 33 14.27 2.74 0.38
N GLY A 34 13.76 1.51 0.34
CA GLY A 34 14.08 0.51 1.34
C GLY A 34 13.19 0.56 2.57
N MET A 35 12.24 1.47 2.63
CA MET A 35 11.31 1.58 3.76
C MET A 35 9.92 1.11 3.36
N LYS A 36 9.43 0.11 4.08
CA LYS A 36 8.09 -0.41 3.83
C LYS A 36 7.06 0.40 4.59
N SER A 37 5.97 0.74 3.90
CA SER A 37 4.91 1.54 4.50
C SER A 37 3.56 1.11 3.99
N ILE A 38 2.55 1.23 4.84
CA ILE A 38 1.17 1.02 4.43
C ILE A 38 0.59 2.40 4.13
N VAL A 39 0.16 2.57 2.89
CA VAL A 39 -0.27 3.87 2.38
C VAL A 39 -1.56 3.69 1.60
N LYS A 40 -2.28 4.80 1.46
CA LYS A 40 -3.44 4.85 0.59
C LYS A 40 -3.02 5.42 -0.75
N ILE A 41 -3.41 4.73 -1.82
CA ILE A 41 -2.99 5.12 -3.17
C ILE A 41 -4.22 5.45 -4.01
N ALA A 42 -4.13 6.55 -4.74
CA ALA A 42 -5.08 6.92 -5.77
C ALA A 42 -4.36 6.92 -7.11
N ARG A 43 -4.90 6.20 -8.08
CA ARG A 43 -4.32 6.12 -9.40
C ARG A 43 -4.81 7.30 -10.24
N ILE A 44 -3.89 7.96 -10.94
CA ILE A 44 -4.23 9.08 -11.81
C ILE A 44 -3.67 8.81 -13.20
N PRO A 45 -4.16 9.52 -14.24
CA PRO A 45 -3.68 9.30 -15.60
C PRO A 45 -2.20 9.58 -15.76
N GLY A 46 -1.60 8.97 -16.76
CA GLY A 46 -0.20 9.17 -17.05
C GLY A 46 0.72 8.24 -16.30
N ASN A 47 0.20 7.10 -15.86
CA ASN A 47 0.99 6.11 -15.13
C ASN A 47 1.52 6.67 -13.81
N LYS A 48 0.70 7.50 -13.16
CA LYS A 48 1.08 8.16 -11.92
C LYS A 48 0.13 7.80 -10.80
N ILE A 49 0.60 8.01 -9.60
CA ILE A 49 -0.19 7.74 -8.39
C ILE A 49 -0.02 8.89 -7.41
N ILE A 50 -1.03 9.06 -6.57
CA ILE A 50 -0.92 9.93 -5.40
C ILE A 50 -0.86 9.02 -4.19
N VAL A 51 0.19 9.21 -3.40
CA VAL A 51 0.42 8.43 -2.18
C VAL A 51 0.04 9.28 -1.00
N HIS A 52 -0.91 8.77 -0.20
CA HIS A 52 -1.32 9.43 1.04
C HIS A 52 -0.74 8.66 2.21
N GLN A 53 0.08 9.34 2.99
CA GLN A 53 0.70 8.74 4.16
C GLN A 53 0.53 9.72 5.33
N ASP A 54 -0.23 9.30 6.33
CA ASP A 54 -0.55 10.14 7.48
C ASP A 54 -1.14 11.47 7.02
N ASP A 55 -0.51 12.58 7.37
CA ASP A 55 -1.00 13.90 7.01
C ASP A 55 -0.38 14.45 5.75
N THR A 56 0.42 13.64 5.05
CA THR A 56 1.11 14.10 3.85
C THR A 56 0.64 13.31 2.64
N SER A 57 0.78 13.93 1.48
CA SER A 57 0.53 13.24 0.24
C SER A 57 1.50 13.76 -0.80
N PHE A 58 1.83 12.90 -1.77
CA PHE A 58 2.71 13.29 -2.85
C PHE A 58 2.35 12.49 -4.08
N GLU A 59 2.74 13.01 -5.24
CA GLU A 59 2.52 12.37 -6.53
C GLU A 59 3.83 11.81 -7.04
N CYS A 60 3.77 10.60 -7.58
CA CYS A 60 4.95 10.00 -8.20
C CYS A 60 4.52 9.03 -9.30
N SER A 61 5.49 8.53 -10.04
CA SER A 61 5.24 7.51 -11.05
C SER A 61 5.02 6.16 -10.37
N VAL A 62 4.23 5.30 -11.00
CA VAL A 62 4.05 3.93 -10.49
C VAL A 62 5.38 3.18 -10.44
N ASP A 63 6.36 3.61 -11.23
CA ASP A 63 7.68 2.97 -11.25
C ASP A 63 8.59 3.45 -10.13
N ASP A 64 8.19 4.49 -9.39
CA ASP A 64 9.00 5.04 -8.32
C ASP A 64 8.84 4.28 -7.00
N VAL A 65 7.90 3.37 -6.92
CA VAL A 65 7.66 2.61 -5.71
C VAL A 65 7.68 1.13 -6.04
N GLU A 66 8.07 0.34 -5.06
CA GLU A 66 8.02 -1.11 -5.20
C GLU A 66 6.79 -1.62 -4.47
N VAL A 67 5.91 -2.29 -5.21
CA VAL A 67 4.66 -2.79 -4.64
C VAL A 67 4.91 -4.14 -4.00
N ILE A 68 4.53 -4.26 -2.74
CA ILE A 68 4.63 -5.54 -2.03
C ILE A 68 3.30 -6.26 -2.14
N GLY A 69 2.20 -5.57 -1.92
CA GLY A 69 0.89 -6.17 -2.06
C GLY A 69 -0.22 -5.21 -1.67
N ARG A 70 -1.44 -5.66 -1.85
CA ARG A 70 -2.63 -4.87 -1.57
C ARG A 70 -3.25 -5.30 -0.25
N ALA A 71 -3.67 -4.33 0.55
CA ALA A 71 -4.38 -4.61 1.79
C ALA A 71 -5.80 -5.02 1.44
N VAL A 72 -6.14 -6.27 1.71
CA VAL A 72 -7.47 -6.80 1.41
C VAL A 72 -8.35 -6.89 2.66
N LYS A 73 -7.75 -6.72 3.83
CA LYS A 73 -8.50 -6.76 5.07
C LYS A 73 -7.77 -5.92 6.12
N VAL A 74 -8.54 -5.18 6.90
CA VAL A 74 -8.03 -4.38 7.99
C VAL A 74 -8.75 -4.79 9.26
N ILE A 75 -7.99 -5.15 10.28
CA ILE A 75 -8.53 -5.51 11.58
C ILE A 75 -8.07 -4.45 12.55
N LYS A 76 -8.99 -3.61 12.97
CA LYS A 76 -8.63 -2.48 13.83
C LYS A 76 -8.64 -2.89 15.29
N SER A 77 -7.65 -2.37 16.01
CA SER A 77 -7.62 -2.50 17.46
C SER A 77 -8.63 -1.55 18.09
N ILE A 78 -9.16 -2.00 19.18
CA ILE A 78 -10.09 -1.17 19.93
C ILE A 78 -9.41 -0.71 21.21
#